data_91639669610e3a312c7d4f6548db9f65
#
_entry.id   91639669610e3a312c7d4f6548db9f65
#
_cell.length_a   1.000
_cell.length_b   1.000
_cell.length_c   1.000
_cell.angle_alpha   90.00
_cell.angle_beta   90.00
_cell.angle_gamma   90.00
#
_symmetry.space_group_name_H-M   'P 1'
#
loop_
_entity.id
_entity.type
_entity.pdbx_description
1 polymer ?
#
loop_
_entity_poly.entity_id
_entity_poly.type
_entity_poly.pdbx_seq_one_letter_code
_entity_poly.pdbx_strand_id
1 'polypeptide(L)'
;MLPINDLHRHFGPLTQDLAAAFDRVLKRGWYILGPEVQAFEAEFASCAGTNHVVAVANGTDALEIGLRALGIKAGHHVATVANAGAYSTVAIRSIGAVPVYVEIDPVTLTMDPTALARVLVTTPVQVIVATHLYGRMADVPAIVEIAKEFNVPILEDCAQSHGATLNKKPAGSWGDAAAFSFYPTKNLGALGDGGAISTNRGSIAQAARELRQYGWSTKYNTTRPGGRNSRLDELQAAALRTMLPLLKGWNDRRKQIAAIYEQHLSGLDLLIPRYKGSNDVVHLYVIRSHKRDALKEKLAAAGIGADIHYPIPDYLQEGFEVTPKPSLPATESWCRETLTLPCFPELTDAEVIQIATAVKTAVESN
;
A
#
# COMPACT_ATOMS: atom_id res chain seq x y z
N MET A 1 1.03 27.54 0.17
CA MET A 1 0.11 26.42 0.47
C MET A 1 0.93 25.29 1.04
N LEU A 2 0.55 24.73 2.19
CA LEU A 2 1.13 23.50 2.73
C LEU A 2 0.57 22.31 1.92
N PRO A 3 1.38 21.60 1.13
CA PRO A 3 0.89 20.54 0.27
C PRO A 3 0.56 19.27 1.06
N ILE A 4 -0.20 18.34 0.46
CA ILE A 4 -0.49 17.02 1.03
C ILE A 4 0.79 16.18 1.20
N ASN A 5 1.77 16.36 0.31
CA ASN A 5 3.11 15.77 0.32
C ASN A 5 4.08 16.72 -0.41
N ASP A 6 5.37 16.71 -0.04
CA ASP A 6 6.40 17.55 -0.66
C ASP A 6 7.66 16.73 -0.97
N LEU A 7 7.71 16.21 -2.18
CA LEU A 7 8.84 15.39 -2.65
C LEU A 7 10.15 16.19 -2.80
N HIS A 8 10.05 17.53 -3.01
CA HIS A 8 11.25 18.36 -3.06
C HIS A 8 11.92 18.47 -1.70
N ARG A 9 11.13 18.65 -0.64
CA ARG A 9 11.63 18.64 0.75
C ARG A 9 12.16 17.25 1.14
N HIS A 10 11.52 16.19 0.63
CA HIS A 10 11.89 14.81 0.97
C HIS A 10 13.21 14.38 0.32
N PHE A 11 13.36 14.60 -0.99
CA PHE A 11 14.55 14.15 -1.73
C PHE A 11 15.69 15.18 -1.75
N GLY A 12 15.41 16.46 -1.53
CA GLY A 12 16.39 17.54 -1.55
C GLY A 12 17.63 17.28 -0.71
N PRO A 13 17.49 16.90 0.58
CA PRO A 13 18.61 16.57 1.46
C PRO A 13 19.46 15.38 0.98
N LEU A 14 18.90 14.49 0.16
CA LEU A 14 19.54 13.26 -0.32
C LEU A 14 20.21 13.42 -1.70
N THR A 15 20.19 14.61 -2.28
CA THR A 15 20.64 14.85 -3.67
C THR A 15 22.05 14.34 -3.92
N GLN A 16 23.00 14.55 -2.99
CA GLN A 16 24.40 14.12 -3.16
C GLN A 16 24.53 12.59 -3.11
N ASP A 17 23.87 11.94 -2.16
CA ASP A 17 23.91 10.50 -2.00
C ASP A 17 23.24 9.78 -3.19
N LEU A 18 22.12 10.32 -3.66
CA LEU A 18 21.41 9.82 -4.84
C LEU A 18 22.26 10.00 -6.11
N ALA A 19 22.92 11.17 -6.28
CA ALA A 19 23.83 11.39 -7.41
C ALA A 19 25.00 10.39 -7.40
N ALA A 20 25.58 10.12 -6.23
CA ALA A 20 26.64 9.12 -6.09
C ALA A 20 26.13 7.68 -6.38
N ALA A 21 24.90 7.36 -5.99
CA ALA A 21 24.27 6.07 -6.30
C ALA A 21 24.07 5.90 -7.81
N PHE A 22 23.60 6.95 -8.51
CA PHE A 22 23.41 6.93 -9.96
C PHE A 22 24.73 6.86 -10.71
N ASP A 23 25.76 7.59 -10.28
CA ASP A 23 27.10 7.53 -10.89
C ASP A 23 27.68 6.11 -10.85
N ARG A 24 27.45 5.32 -9.79
CA ARG A 24 27.86 3.91 -9.74
C ARG A 24 27.19 3.07 -10.82
N VAL A 25 25.91 3.29 -11.07
CA VAL A 25 25.15 2.57 -12.12
C VAL A 25 25.63 2.99 -13.50
N LEU A 26 25.79 4.31 -13.73
CA LEU A 26 26.27 4.86 -15.01
C LEU A 26 27.67 4.34 -15.36
N LYS A 27 28.61 4.34 -14.42
CA LYS A 27 29.97 3.80 -14.60
C LYS A 27 29.99 2.31 -14.92
N ARG A 28 29.04 1.55 -14.36
CA ARG A 28 28.93 0.11 -14.60
C ARG A 28 28.31 -0.20 -15.97
N GLY A 29 27.40 0.64 -16.46
CA GLY A 29 26.72 0.46 -17.75
C GLY A 29 25.74 -0.74 -17.78
N TRP A 30 25.28 -1.22 -16.62
CA TRP A 30 24.29 -2.27 -16.51
C TRP A 30 23.02 -1.69 -15.87
N TYR A 31 21.91 -1.65 -16.60
CA TYR A 31 20.72 -0.88 -16.22
C TYR A 31 19.51 -1.72 -15.82
N ILE A 32 19.48 -3.02 -16.13
CA ILE A 32 18.35 -3.91 -15.88
C ILE A 32 18.83 -5.22 -15.23
N LEU A 33 18.22 -5.57 -14.06
CA LEU A 33 18.47 -6.80 -13.31
C LEU A 33 19.96 -7.04 -13.01
N GLY A 34 20.66 -5.97 -12.67
CA GLY A 34 22.07 -5.99 -12.29
C GLY A 34 22.27 -6.03 -10.75
N PRO A 35 23.48 -5.63 -10.29
CA PRO A 35 23.85 -5.75 -8.88
C PRO A 35 23.07 -4.87 -7.91
N GLU A 36 22.55 -3.69 -8.33
CA GLU A 36 21.78 -2.83 -7.45
C GLU A 36 20.40 -3.46 -7.16
N VAL A 37 19.76 -4.05 -8.17
CA VAL A 37 18.50 -4.80 -7.98
C VAL A 37 18.72 -6.01 -7.08
N GLN A 38 19.79 -6.80 -7.31
CA GLN A 38 20.10 -7.98 -6.50
C GLN A 38 20.35 -7.60 -5.02
N ALA A 39 21.11 -6.55 -4.78
CA ALA A 39 21.39 -6.06 -3.44
C ALA A 39 20.12 -5.49 -2.77
N PHE A 40 19.32 -4.71 -3.50
CA PHE A 40 18.05 -4.20 -2.99
C PHE A 40 17.09 -5.35 -2.60
N GLU A 41 16.96 -6.38 -3.46
CA GLU A 41 16.13 -7.55 -3.15
C GLU A 41 16.55 -8.22 -1.83
N ALA A 42 17.87 -8.38 -1.59
CA ALA A 42 18.40 -8.96 -0.36
C ALA A 42 18.19 -8.07 0.88
N GLU A 43 18.47 -6.77 0.74
CA GLU A 43 18.31 -5.78 1.81
C GLU A 43 16.84 -5.60 2.19
N PHE A 44 15.94 -5.53 1.20
CA PHE A 44 14.51 -5.38 1.43
C PHE A 44 13.86 -6.66 1.97
N ALA A 45 14.37 -7.85 1.61
CA ALA A 45 13.95 -9.12 2.21
C ALA A 45 14.12 -9.12 3.73
N SER A 46 15.25 -8.58 4.21
CA SER A 46 15.51 -8.41 5.65
C SER A 46 14.50 -7.44 6.29
N CYS A 47 14.15 -6.35 5.62
CA CYS A 47 13.15 -5.39 6.09
C CYS A 47 11.74 -5.98 6.14
N ALA A 48 11.35 -6.74 5.12
CA ALA A 48 10.04 -7.41 5.03
C ALA A 48 9.97 -8.69 5.88
N GLY A 49 11.07 -9.15 6.47
CA GLY A 49 11.12 -10.36 7.28
C GLY A 49 10.81 -11.64 6.48
N THR A 50 11.28 -11.71 5.23
CA THR A 50 11.04 -12.83 4.32
C THR A 50 12.34 -13.35 3.70
N ASN A 51 12.31 -14.58 3.18
CA ASN A 51 13.49 -15.21 2.56
C ASN A 51 13.77 -14.70 1.14
N HIS A 52 12.74 -14.22 0.44
CA HIS A 52 12.85 -13.84 -0.95
C HIS A 52 12.09 -12.53 -1.21
N VAL A 53 12.73 -11.67 -1.99
CA VAL A 53 12.09 -10.52 -2.64
C VAL A 53 12.37 -10.60 -4.14
N VAL A 54 11.40 -10.20 -4.94
CA VAL A 54 11.48 -10.10 -6.39
C VAL A 54 11.00 -8.72 -6.80
N ALA A 55 11.94 -7.85 -7.19
CA ALA A 55 11.66 -6.48 -7.60
C ALA A 55 10.99 -6.45 -9.00
N VAL A 56 10.00 -5.59 -9.16
CA VAL A 56 9.18 -5.41 -10.37
C VAL A 56 8.97 -3.94 -10.70
N ALA A 57 8.32 -3.64 -11.83
CA ALA A 57 8.20 -2.28 -12.34
C ALA A 57 7.35 -1.35 -11.46
N ASN A 58 6.32 -1.85 -10.79
CA ASN A 58 5.41 -1.04 -9.96
C ASN A 58 4.57 -1.93 -9.02
N GLY A 59 3.80 -1.30 -8.13
CA GLY A 59 2.96 -2.00 -7.16
C GLY A 59 1.78 -2.78 -7.77
N THR A 60 1.20 -2.29 -8.86
CA THR A 60 0.10 -2.99 -9.55
C THR A 60 0.60 -4.28 -10.20
N ASP A 61 1.77 -4.22 -10.82
CA ASP A 61 2.46 -5.41 -11.35
C ASP A 61 2.84 -6.38 -10.22
N ALA A 62 3.22 -5.87 -9.04
CA ALA A 62 3.50 -6.73 -7.88
C ALA A 62 2.26 -7.52 -7.44
N LEU A 63 1.08 -6.87 -7.41
CA LEU A 63 -0.19 -7.54 -7.13
C LEU A 63 -0.52 -8.57 -8.21
N GLU A 64 -0.48 -8.18 -9.49
CA GLU A 64 -0.83 -9.07 -10.60
C GLU A 64 0.11 -10.29 -10.69
N ILE A 65 1.42 -10.06 -10.64
CA ILE A 65 2.41 -11.14 -10.69
C ILE A 65 2.32 -12.02 -9.43
N GLY A 66 2.07 -11.42 -8.26
CA GLY A 66 1.82 -12.14 -7.01
C GLY A 66 0.62 -13.09 -7.12
N LEU A 67 -0.52 -12.59 -7.63
CA LEU A 67 -1.71 -13.40 -7.89
C LEU A 67 -1.42 -14.57 -8.85
N ARG A 68 -0.74 -14.29 -9.97
CA ARG A 68 -0.34 -15.33 -10.94
C ARG A 68 0.63 -16.35 -10.35
N ALA A 69 1.58 -15.90 -9.52
CA ALA A 69 2.53 -16.78 -8.83
C ALA A 69 1.84 -17.69 -7.79
N LEU A 70 0.73 -17.24 -7.21
CA LEU A 70 -0.17 -18.03 -6.36
C LEU A 70 -1.12 -18.95 -7.17
N GLY A 71 -1.03 -18.95 -8.50
CA GLY A 71 -1.81 -19.84 -9.37
C GLY A 71 -3.17 -19.29 -9.79
N ILE A 72 -3.44 -18.01 -9.59
CA ILE A 72 -4.70 -17.38 -9.98
C ILE A 72 -4.78 -17.24 -11.51
N LYS A 73 -5.97 -17.53 -12.04
CA LYS A 73 -6.29 -17.56 -13.47
C LYS A 73 -7.61 -16.84 -13.74
N ALA A 74 -7.93 -16.64 -15.02
CA ALA A 74 -9.21 -16.13 -15.42
C ALA A 74 -10.38 -16.96 -14.85
N GLY A 75 -11.41 -16.28 -14.40
CA GLY A 75 -12.59 -16.86 -13.75
C GLY A 75 -12.42 -17.22 -12.26
N HIS A 76 -11.21 -17.18 -11.69
CA HIS A 76 -11.01 -17.39 -10.26
C HIS A 76 -11.55 -16.19 -9.46
N HIS A 77 -12.11 -16.44 -8.28
CA HIS A 77 -12.58 -15.43 -7.36
C HIS A 77 -11.47 -15.01 -6.38
N VAL A 78 -11.32 -13.71 -6.19
CA VAL A 78 -10.31 -13.10 -5.31
C VAL A 78 -10.99 -12.20 -4.30
N ALA A 79 -10.93 -12.54 -3.01
CA ALA A 79 -11.47 -11.70 -1.96
C ALA A 79 -10.59 -10.46 -1.75
N THR A 80 -11.19 -9.26 -1.70
CA THR A 80 -10.51 -7.98 -1.48
C THR A 80 -11.44 -6.96 -0.86
N VAL A 81 -10.92 -5.82 -0.40
CA VAL A 81 -11.71 -4.67 0.04
C VAL A 81 -11.99 -3.71 -1.11
N ALA A 82 -12.98 -2.82 -0.96
CA ALA A 82 -13.37 -1.88 -2.02
C ALA A 82 -13.06 -0.40 -1.69
N ASN A 83 -12.30 -0.13 -0.63
CA ASN A 83 -11.95 1.23 -0.17
C ASN A 83 -10.48 1.60 -0.42
N ALA A 84 -9.75 0.85 -1.24
CA ALA A 84 -8.32 0.99 -1.41
C ALA A 84 -7.86 1.59 -2.74
N GLY A 85 -8.74 2.33 -3.45
CA GLY A 85 -8.41 3.05 -4.68
C GLY A 85 -8.32 2.17 -5.92
N ALA A 86 -9.00 1.05 -5.91
CA ALA A 86 -9.15 0.10 -7.02
C ALA A 86 -7.85 -0.60 -7.50
N TYR A 87 -6.71 -0.42 -6.84
CA TYR A 87 -5.45 -1.03 -7.31
C TYR A 87 -5.51 -2.56 -7.32
N SER A 88 -5.98 -3.17 -6.23
CA SER A 88 -6.18 -4.63 -6.16
C SER A 88 -7.24 -5.10 -7.14
N THR A 89 -8.35 -4.36 -7.31
CA THR A 89 -9.40 -4.64 -8.28
C THR A 89 -8.87 -4.62 -9.71
N VAL A 90 -8.06 -3.62 -10.08
CA VAL A 90 -7.41 -3.53 -11.39
C VAL A 90 -6.51 -4.75 -11.63
N ALA A 91 -5.65 -5.09 -10.67
CA ALA A 91 -4.76 -6.25 -10.78
C ALA A 91 -5.51 -7.58 -10.92
N ILE A 92 -6.61 -7.76 -10.17
CA ILE A 92 -7.48 -8.94 -10.26
C ILE A 92 -8.12 -9.03 -11.66
N ARG A 93 -8.71 -7.94 -12.13
CA ARG A 93 -9.40 -7.91 -13.43
C ARG A 93 -8.44 -8.05 -14.61
N SER A 94 -7.21 -7.52 -14.52
CA SER A 94 -6.22 -7.61 -15.59
C SER A 94 -5.80 -9.06 -15.91
N ILE A 95 -5.94 -9.98 -14.95
CA ILE A 95 -5.70 -11.41 -15.15
C ILE A 95 -6.97 -12.19 -15.51
N GLY A 96 -8.11 -11.49 -15.68
CA GLY A 96 -9.42 -12.10 -15.94
C GLY A 96 -10.06 -12.76 -14.72
N ALA A 97 -9.53 -12.54 -13.52
CA ALA A 97 -10.13 -13.01 -12.27
C ALA A 97 -11.27 -12.05 -11.82
N VAL A 98 -12.10 -12.53 -10.90
CA VAL A 98 -13.31 -11.85 -10.44
C VAL A 98 -13.08 -11.36 -9.00
N PRO A 99 -13.13 -10.03 -8.73
CA PRO A 99 -13.05 -9.52 -7.39
C PRO A 99 -14.33 -9.86 -6.59
N VAL A 100 -14.14 -10.37 -5.38
CA VAL A 100 -15.20 -10.60 -4.40
C VAL A 100 -14.96 -9.63 -3.24
N TYR A 101 -15.82 -8.64 -3.14
CA TYR A 101 -15.62 -7.57 -2.16
C TYR A 101 -16.08 -7.97 -0.77
N VAL A 102 -15.22 -7.74 0.21
CA VAL A 102 -15.44 -7.98 1.62
C VAL A 102 -15.61 -6.64 2.33
N GLU A 103 -16.55 -6.56 3.28
CA GLU A 103 -16.76 -5.36 4.08
C GLU A 103 -15.56 -5.05 4.96
N ILE A 104 -15.37 -3.78 5.26
CA ILE A 104 -14.34 -3.31 6.19
C ILE A 104 -14.84 -3.23 7.63
N ASP A 105 -13.95 -3.38 8.58
CA ASP A 105 -14.19 -2.98 9.95
C ASP A 105 -14.21 -1.44 10.04
N PRO A 106 -15.27 -0.80 10.54
CA PRO A 106 -15.41 0.65 10.55
C PRO A 106 -14.43 1.38 11.48
N VAL A 107 -13.73 0.65 12.36
CA VAL A 107 -12.73 1.21 13.28
C VAL A 107 -11.32 1.11 12.71
N THR A 108 -10.98 -0.04 12.14
CA THR A 108 -9.64 -0.29 11.57
C THR A 108 -9.55 0.14 10.10
N LEU A 109 -10.67 0.19 9.38
CA LEU A 109 -10.78 0.53 7.96
C LEU A 109 -10.14 -0.49 7.01
N THR A 110 -9.79 -1.64 7.54
CA THR A 110 -9.23 -2.78 6.81
C THR A 110 -10.26 -3.90 6.74
N MET A 111 -9.98 -4.97 6.01
CA MET A 111 -10.88 -6.12 5.87
C MET A 111 -11.39 -6.61 7.23
N ASP A 112 -12.71 -6.71 7.40
CA ASP A 112 -13.34 -7.31 8.58
C ASP A 112 -13.22 -8.85 8.51
N PRO A 113 -12.50 -9.51 9.45
CA PRO A 113 -12.37 -10.96 9.47
C PRO A 113 -13.72 -11.70 9.54
N THR A 114 -14.70 -11.13 10.26
CA THR A 114 -16.04 -11.73 10.38
C THR A 114 -16.78 -11.68 9.03
N ALA A 115 -16.66 -10.57 8.30
CA ALA A 115 -17.21 -10.45 6.95
C ALA A 115 -16.51 -11.39 5.96
N LEU A 116 -15.18 -11.53 6.08
CA LEU A 116 -14.41 -12.48 5.29
C LEU A 116 -14.89 -13.92 5.50
N ALA A 117 -15.04 -14.35 6.74
CA ALA A 117 -15.52 -15.70 7.04
C ALA A 117 -16.90 -15.98 6.40
N ARG A 118 -17.84 -15.02 6.47
CA ARG A 118 -19.15 -15.14 5.80
C ARG A 118 -19.02 -15.29 4.28
N VAL A 119 -18.13 -14.54 3.65
CA VAL A 119 -17.88 -14.62 2.21
C VAL A 119 -17.32 -15.98 1.82
N LEU A 120 -16.35 -16.52 2.58
CA LEU A 120 -15.72 -17.80 2.27
C LEU A 120 -16.67 -19.00 2.42
N VAL A 121 -17.70 -18.91 3.30
CA VAL A 121 -18.76 -19.93 3.40
C VAL A 121 -19.65 -19.96 2.15
N THR A 122 -19.90 -18.82 1.52
CA THR A 122 -20.91 -18.71 0.44
C THR A 122 -20.29 -18.64 -0.95
N THR A 123 -19.01 -18.32 -1.05
CA THR A 123 -18.34 -18.06 -2.33
C THR A 123 -17.01 -18.82 -2.40
N PRO A 124 -16.76 -19.61 -3.45
CA PRO A 124 -15.48 -20.30 -3.62
C PRO A 124 -14.39 -19.30 -4.00
N VAL A 125 -13.66 -18.80 -3.01
CA VAL A 125 -12.52 -17.87 -3.16
C VAL A 125 -11.23 -18.65 -3.30
N GLN A 126 -10.36 -18.28 -4.25
CA GLN A 126 -9.08 -18.93 -4.49
C GLN A 126 -7.89 -18.19 -3.88
N VAL A 127 -8.02 -16.90 -3.55
CA VAL A 127 -7.01 -16.13 -2.83
C VAL A 127 -7.66 -14.95 -2.10
N ILE A 128 -7.08 -14.56 -0.98
CA ILE A 128 -7.45 -13.35 -0.23
C ILE A 128 -6.36 -12.30 -0.46
N VAL A 129 -6.74 -11.09 -0.88
CA VAL A 129 -5.86 -9.91 -0.89
C VAL A 129 -6.12 -9.12 0.39
N ALA A 130 -5.23 -9.25 1.36
CA ALA A 130 -5.31 -8.54 2.64
C ALA A 130 -4.59 -7.19 2.53
N THR A 131 -5.34 -6.09 2.35
CA THR A 131 -4.78 -4.75 2.17
C THR A 131 -4.49 -4.09 3.52
N HIS A 132 -3.23 -3.66 3.70
CA HIS A 132 -2.76 -2.84 4.82
C HIS A 132 -2.90 -1.37 4.45
N LEU A 133 -4.00 -0.74 4.84
CA LEU A 133 -4.38 0.57 4.33
C LEU A 133 -3.94 1.72 5.25
N TYR A 134 -3.54 2.84 4.68
CA TYR A 134 -3.11 4.08 5.34
C TYR A 134 -1.86 3.94 6.24
N GLY A 135 -1.12 2.85 6.11
CA GLY A 135 0.00 2.51 6.99
C GLY A 135 -0.38 1.66 8.19
N ARG A 136 -1.62 1.19 8.24
CA ARG A 136 -2.18 0.29 9.25
C ARG A 136 -2.23 -1.13 8.73
N MET A 137 -1.82 -2.09 9.53
CA MET A 137 -2.00 -3.50 9.20
C MET A 137 -3.46 -3.93 9.41
N ALA A 138 -3.98 -4.72 8.47
CA ALA A 138 -5.21 -5.47 8.68
C ALA A 138 -5.04 -6.45 9.87
N ASP A 139 -6.14 -6.96 10.41
CA ASP A 139 -6.07 -8.04 11.42
C ASP A 139 -5.62 -9.35 10.75
N VAL A 140 -4.35 -9.35 10.30
CA VAL A 140 -3.75 -10.49 9.58
C VAL A 140 -3.74 -11.76 10.43
N PRO A 141 -3.52 -11.74 11.76
CA PRO A 141 -3.65 -12.94 12.56
C PRO A 141 -5.02 -13.62 12.40
N ALA A 142 -6.12 -12.87 12.54
CA ALA A 142 -7.46 -13.41 12.37
C ALA A 142 -7.72 -13.86 10.92
N ILE A 143 -7.28 -13.07 9.92
CA ILE A 143 -7.39 -13.44 8.50
C ILE A 143 -6.64 -14.74 8.20
N VAL A 144 -5.43 -14.92 8.75
CA VAL A 144 -4.63 -16.14 8.57
C VAL A 144 -5.32 -17.38 9.14
N GLU A 145 -5.90 -17.27 10.34
CA GLU A 145 -6.63 -18.42 10.95
C GLU A 145 -7.85 -18.80 10.08
N ILE A 146 -8.64 -17.81 9.65
CA ILE A 146 -9.78 -18.05 8.74
C ILE A 146 -9.30 -18.66 7.40
N ALA A 147 -8.26 -18.10 6.79
CA ALA A 147 -7.72 -18.59 5.54
C ALA A 147 -7.26 -20.06 5.62
N LYS A 148 -6.67 -20.46 6.76
CA LYS A 148 -6.29 -21.88 7.02
C LYS A 148 -7.49 -22.80 7.07
N GLU A 149 -8.59 -22.40 7.74
CA GLU A 149 -9.82 -23.22 7.82
C GLU A 149 -10.40 -23.53 6.44
N PHE A 150 -10.32 -22.55 5.52
CA PHE A 150 -10.81 -22.70 4.14
C PHE A 150 -9.74 -23.14 3.14
N ASN A 151 -8.49 -23.32 3.58
CA ASN A 151 -7.33 -23.64 2.71
C ASN A 151 -7.16 -22.65 1.55
N VAL A 152 -7.31 -21.35 1.83
CA VAL A 152 -7.19 -20.25 0.86
C VAL A 152 -5.87 -19.48 1.10
N PRO A 153 -4.99 -19.32 0.10
CA PRO A 153 -3.76 -18.56 0.24
C PRO A 153 -4.04 -17.05 0.38
N ILE A 154 -3.05 -16.34 0.97
CA ILE A 154 -3.11 -14.91 1.21
C ILE A 154 -2.01 -14.19 0.42
N LEU A 155 -2.39 -13.14 -0.29
CA LEU A 155 -1.52 -12.08 -0.80
C LEU A 155 -1.71 -10.83 0.06
N GLU A 156 -0.68 -10.39 0.79
CA GLU A 156 -0.73 -9.10 1.48
C GLU A 156 -0.52 -7.96 0.47
N ASP A 157 -1.40 -6.95 0.47
CA ASP A 157 -1.12 -5.68 -0.20
C ASP A 157 -0.46 -4.72 0.79
N CYS A 158 0.85 -4.61 0.70
CA CYS A 158 1.73 -3.82 1.57
C CYS A 158 2.12 -2.47 0.95
N ALA A 159 1.44 -2.02 -0.11
CA ALA A 159 1.78 -0.79 -0.82
C ALA A 159 1.81 0.48 0.07
N GLN A 160 1.21 0.43 1.25
CA GLN A 160 1.14 1.55 2.20
C GLN A 160 1.72 1.20 3.59
N SER A 161 2.38 0.05 3.77
CA SER A 161 2.77 -0.45 5.10
C SER A 161 4.25 -0.79 5.26
N HIS A 162 5.15 -0.10 4.52
CA HIS A 162 6.59 -0.31 4.59
C HIS A 162 7.12 -0.12 6.01
N GLY A 163 7.62 -1.19 6.61
CA GLY A 163 8.15 -1.20 7.97
C GLY A 163 7.09 -1.26 9.09
N ALA A 164 5.80 -1.42 8.76
CA ALA A 164 4.77 -1.70 9.75
C ALA A 164 4.97 -3.09 10.37
N THR A 165 4.61 -3.24 11.64
CA THR A 165 4.67 -4.54 12.33
C THR A 165 3.42 -4.76 13.18
N LEU A 166 2.97 -6.00 13.22
CA LEU A 166 1.93 -6.47 14.14
C LEU A 166 2.48 -7.67 14.92
N ASN A 167 2.38 -7.65 16.25
CA ASN A 167 2.97 -8.67 17.12
C ASN A 167 4.47 -8.91 16.82
N LYS A 168 5.22 -7.84 16.55
CA LYS A 168 6.64 -7.86 16.17
C LYS A 168 6.96 -8.54 14.83
N LYS A 169 5.95 -8.94 14.05
CA LYS A 169 6.10 -9.56 12.74
C LYS A 169 5.82 -8.52 11.65
N PRO A 170 6.74 -8.33 10.67
CA PRO A 170 6.60 -7.30 9.64
C PRO A 170 5.43 -7.54 8.70
N ALA A 171 4.85 -6.44 8.18
CA ALA A 171 3.98 -6.48 7.00
C ALA A 171 4.73 -7.10 5.82
N GLY A 172 4.06 -7.98 5.10
CA GLY A 172 4.64 -8.74 3.98
C GLY A 172 5.23 -10.09 4.35
N SER A 173 5.15 -10.50 5.64
CA SER A 173 5.65 -11.79 6.11
C SER A 173 4.58 -12.74 6.61
N TRP A 174 3.32 -12.33 6.64
CA TRP A 174 2.20 -13.10 7.21
C TRP A 174 1.55 -14.05 6.20
N GLY A 175 1.35 -13.58 4.97
CA GLY A 175 0.73 -14.33 3.90
C GLY A 175 1.69 -15.28 3.15
N ASP A 176 1.19 -15.90 2.09
CA ASP A 176 1.98 -16.73 1.18
C ASP A 176 2.91 -15.88 0.31
N ALA A 177 2.46 -14.66 -0.02
CA ALA A 177 3.23 -13.63 -0.70
C ALA A 177 2.72 -12.25 -0.28
N ALA A 178 3.50 -11.20 -0.58
CA ALA A 178 3.06 -9.82 -0.42
C ALA A 178 3.52 -8.95 -1.59
N ALA A 179 2.75 -7.90 -1.88
CA ALA A 179 3.03 -6.91 -2.91
C ALA A 179 3.36 -5.56 -2.28
N PHE A 180 4.44 -4.93 -2.73
CA PHE A 180 4.87 -3.59 -2.32
C PHE A 180 4.90 -2.64 -3.50
N SER A 181 4.64 -1.36 -3.25
CA SER A 181 4.78 -0.27 -4.20
C SER A 181 5.86 0.68 -3.72
N PHE A 182 6.74 1.11 -4.62
CA PHE A 182 7.74 2.15 -4.35
C PHE A 182 7.44 3.42 -5.14
N TYR A 183 6.14 3.70 -5.41
CA TYR A 183 5.73 5.00 -5.98
C TYR A 183 6.28 6.15 -5.12
N PRO A 184 6.71 7.29 -5.68
CA PRO A 184 7.50 8.32 -4.97
C PRO A 184 6.92 8.82 -3.65
N THR A 185 5.60 8.82 -3.48
CA THR A 185 4.94 9.27 -2.24
C THR A 185 4.83 8.20 -1.16
N LYS A 186 5.28 6.94 -1.43
CA LYS A 186 5.26 5.87 -0.44
C LYS A 186 6.27 6.12 0.68
N ASN A 187 6.07 5.49 1.84
CA ASN A 187 6.99 5.63 2.98
C ASN A 187 8.44 5.26 2.61
N LEU A 188 8.61 4.32 1.70
CA LEU A 188 9.83 4.07 0.95
C LEU A 188 9.47 4.24 -0.54
N GLY A 189 9.76 5.42 -1.10
CA GLY A 189 9.48 5.78 -2.50
C GLY A 189 10.74 5.78 -3.34
N ALA A 190 10.64 5.32 -4.59
CA ALA A 190 11.67 5.49 -5.61
C ALA A 190 11.58 6.89 -6.25
N LEU A 191 12.46 7.21 -7.18
CA LEU A 191 12.42 8.45 -7.99
C LEU A 191 11.63 8.23 -9.31
N GLY A 192 10.66 7.34 -9.27
CA GLY A 192 9.79 6.91 -10.35
C GLY A 192 8.97 5.71 -9.89
N ASP A 193 8.51 4.88 -10.82
CA ASP A 193 7.82 3.66 -10.46
C ASP A 193 8.77 2.58 -9.92
N GLY A 194 8.23 1.74 -9.03
CA GLY A 194 8.88 0.57 -8.48
C GLY A 194 7.90 -0.28 -7.69
N GLY A 195 8.21 -1.55 -7.57
CA GLY A 195 7.45 -2.49 -6.76
C GLY A 195 8.27 -3.72 -6.41
N ALA A 196 7.75 -4.54 -5.52
CA ALA A 196 8.34 -5.83 -5.19
C ALA A 196 7.30 -6.84 -4.72
N ILE A 197 7.63 -8.11 -4.87
CA ILE A 197 6.92 -9.23 -4.28
C ILE A 197 7.83 -9.85 -3.23
N SER A 198 7.34 -10.02 -2.00
CA SER A 198 8.04 -10.76 -0.94
C SER A 198 7.36 -12.09 -0.65
N THR A 199 8.14 -13.11 -0.28
CA THR A 199 7.61 -14.42 0.08
C THR A 199 8.66 -15.27 0.82
N ASN A 200 8.18 -16.21 1.64
CA ASN A 200 9.03 -17.26 2.22
C ASN A 200 9.07 -18.53 1.36
N ARG A 201 8.29 -18.60 0.29
CA ARG A 201 8.16 -19.78 -0.57
C ARG A 201 9.00 -19.64 -1.84
N GLY A 202 10.08 -20.44 -1.94
CA GLY A 202 10.98 -20.42 -3.11
C GLY A 202 10.27 -20.64 -4.44
N SER A 203 9.21 -21.47 -4.47
CA SER A 203 8.41 -21.72 -5.69
C SER A 203 7.66 -20.48 -6.16
N ILE A 204 7.12 -19.65 -5.24
CA ILE A 204 6.46 -18.39 -5.57
C ILE A 204 7.48 -17.36 -6.05
N ALA A 205 8.64 -17.27 -5.37
CA ALA A 205 9.72 -16.37 -5.79
C ALA A 205 10.23 -16.71 -7.20
N GLN A 206 10.40 -18.00 -7.50
CA GLN A 206 10.80 -18.46 -8.83
C GLN A 206 9.73 -18.12 -9.88
N ALA A 207 8.45 -18.37 -9.59
CA ALA A 207 7.36 -18.01 -10.47
C ALA A 207 7.32 -16.49 -10.75
N ALA A 208 7.51 -15.66 -9.73
CA ALA A 208 7.57 -14.21 -9.88
C ALA A 208 8.76 -13.75 -10.73
N ARG A 209 9.95 -14.34 -10.56
CA ARG A 209 11.13 -14.05 -11.41
C ARG A 209 10.91 -14.40 -12.88
N GLU A 210 10.25 -15.50 -13.15
CA GLU A 210 9.89 -15.89 -14.52
C GLU A 210 8.84 -14.92 -15.09
N LEU A 211 7.76 -14.63 -14.34
CA LEU A 211 6.66 -13.79 -14.78
C LEU A 211 7.09 -12.33 -15.06
N ARG A 212 8.02 -11.77 -14.27
CA ARG A 212 8.54 -10.41 -14.52
C ARG A 212 9.37 -10.30 -15.80
N GLN A 213 9.77 -11.44 -16.38
CA GLN A 213 10.54 -11.55 -17.62
C GLN A 213 9.85 -12.46 -18.64
N TYR A 214 8.66 -12.07 -19.09
CA TYR A 214 7.92 -12.76 -20.17
C TYR A 214 7.59 -14.23 -19.90
N GLY A 215 7.69 -14.70 -18.65
CA GLY A 215 7.50 -16.11 -18.29
C GLY A 215 8.69 -17.00 -18.68
N TRP A 216 9.89 -16.43 -18.82
CA TRP A 216 11.08 -17.18 -19.18
C TRP A 216 11.63 -18.00 -18.01
N SER A 217 11.78 -19.29 -18.22
CA SER A 217 12.60 -20.14 -17.35
C SER A 217 14.09 -20.01 -17.65
N THR A 218 14.43 -19.84 -18.93
CA THR A 218 15.73 -19.41 -19.44
C THR A 218 15.49 -18.35 -20.51
N LYS A 219 16.49 -17.54 -20.82
CA LYS A 219 16.35 -16.44 -21.79
C LYS A 219 15.75 -16.93 -23.12
N TYR A 220 14.66 -16.31 -23.57
CA TYR A 220 13.87 -16.63 -24.77
C TYR A 220 13.08 -17.95 -24.74
N ASN A 221 13.05 -18.65 -23.61
CA ASN A 221 12.24 -19.86 -23.46
C ASN A 221 11.08 -19.60 -22.48
N THR A 222 9.92 -19.24 -23.01
CA THR A 222 8.70 -18.98 -22.24
C THR A 222 8.06 -20.30 -21.81
N THR A 223 8.08 -20.61 -20.53
CA THR A 223 7.46 -21.82 -19.95
C THR A 223 6.28 -21.49 -19.05
N ARG A 224 6.15 -20.22 -18.63
CA ARG A 224 5.05 -19.78 -17.77
C ARG A 224 4.18 -18.75 -18.50
N PRO A 225 2.88 -19.05 -18.72
CA PRO A 225 1.97 -18.11 -19.37
C PRO A 225 1.67 -16.90 -18.47
N GLY A 226 1.36 -15.76 -19.09
CA GLY A 226 0.99 -14.52 -18.40
C GLY A 226 2.18 -13.69 -17.91
N GLY A 227 3.40 -14.04 -18.34
CA GLY A 227 4.58 -13.23 -18.10
C GLY A 227 4.55 -11.91 -18.89
N ARG A 228 5.21 -10.89 -18.33
CA ARG A 228 5.32 -9.56 -18.91
C ARG A 228 6.71 -8.96 -18.73
N ASN A 229 6.94 -7.81 -19.31
CA ASN A 229 8.09 -6.98 -18.97
C ASN A 229 7.76 -6.15 -17.73
N SER A 230 8.22 -6.59 -16.55
CA SER A 230 8.03 -5.90 -15.28
C SER A 230 9.29 -6.01 -14.44
N ARG A 231 10.19 -5.03 -14.55
CA ARG A 231 11.50 -5.03 -13.89
C ARG A 231 11.72 -3.68 -13.21
N LEU A 232 12.31 -3.72 -12.02
CA LEU A 232 12.84 -2.52 -11.39
C LEU A 232 14.15 -2.14 -12.08
N ASP A 233 14.31 -0.87 -12.45
CA ASP A 233 15.56 -0.37 -13.03
C ASP A 233 16.67 -0.27 -11.98
N GLU A 234 17.92 -0.47 -12.40
CA GLU A 234 19.10 -0.35 -11.52
C GLU A 234 19.21 1.05 -10.87
N LEU A 235 18.82 2.11 -11.59
CA LEU A 235 18.79 3.46 -11.02
C LEU A 235 17.80 3.58 -9.87
N GLN A 236 16.59 3.02 -10.01
CA GLN A 236 15.59 3.03 -8.95
C GLN A 236 16.01 2.14 -7.78
N ALA A 237 16.61 0.98 -8.05
CA ALA A 237 17.15 0.11 -7.01
C ALA A 237 18.27 0.80 -6.22
N ALA A 238 19.19 1.49 -6.89
CA ALA A 238 20.26 2.25 -6.25
C ALA A 238 19.73 3.38 -5.36
N ALA A 239 18.69 4.10 -5.82
CA ALA A 239 18.01 5.10 -5.02
C ALA A 239 17.32 4.49 -3.80
N LEU A 240 16.56 3.42 -3.97
CA LEU A 240 15.87 2.72 -2.88
C LEU A 240 16.85 2.19 -1.82
N ARG A 241 18.00 1.64 -2.23
CA ARG A 241 19.06 1.20 -1.32
C ARG A 241 19.65 2.35 -0.48
N THR A 242 19.82 3.53 -1.08
CA THR A 242 20.26 4.73 -0.37
C THR A 242 19.24 5.16 0.70
N MET A 243 17.96 5.01 0.41
CA MET A 243 16.86 5.49 1.28
C MET A 243 16.37 4.45 2.29
N LEU A 244 16.52 3.15 2.03
CA LEU A 244 16.02 2.07 2.91
C LEU A 244 16.50 2.20 4.37
N PRO A 245 17.77 2.55 4.67
CA PRO A 245 18.22 2.77 6.05
C PRO A 245 17.49 3.92 6.77
N LEU A 246 16.92 4.87 6.05
CA LEU A 246 16.24 6.06 6.59
C LEU A 246 14.76 5.79 6.91
N LEU A 247 14.16 4.73 6.36
CA LEU A 247 12.74 4.40 6.46
C LEU A 247 12.22 4.42 7.91
N LYS A 248 12.99 3.85 8.84
CA LYS A 248 12.59 3.83 10.26
C LYS A 248 12.43 5.24 10.83
N GLY A 249 13.38 6.13 10.56
CA GLY A 249 13.32 7.52 11.02
C GLY A 249 12.14 8.27 10.44
N TRP A 250 11.85 8.08 9.15
CA TRP A 250 10.70 8.67 8.50
C TRP A 250 9.36 8.16 9.06
N ASN A 251 9.25 6.87 9.33
CA ASN A 251 8.08 6.29 9.96
C ASN A 251 7.89 6.79 11.39
N ASP A 252 8.96 6.92 12.17
CA ASP A 252 8.91 7.46 13.52
C ASP A 252 8.45 8.93 13.51
N ARG A 253 8.89 9.74 12.52
CA ARG A 253 8.42 11.12 12.36
C ARG A 253 6.94 11.18 11.98
N ARG A 254 6.44 10.33 11.08
CA ARG A 254 5.01 10.26 10.73
C ARG A 254 4.14 9.93 11.94
N LYS A 255 4.60 9.06 12.85
CA LYS A 255 3.90 8.76 14.11
C LYS A 255 3.86 9.97 15.05
N GLN A 256 4.94 10.75 15.13
CA GLN A 256 4.96 11.99 15.92
C GLN A 256 3.96 13.00 15.37
N ILE A 257 3.89 13.17 14.04
CA ILE A 257 2.89 14.03 13.38
C ILE A 257 1.48 13.56 13.72
N ALA A 258 1.20 12.27 13.64
CA ALA A 258 -0.10 11.70 13.99
C ALA A 258 -0.48 11.98 15.46
N ALA A 259 0.48 11.86 16.39
CA ALA A 259 0.25 12.14 17.80
C ALA A 259 -0.09 13.62 18.05
N ILE A 260 0.56 14.56 17.33
CA ILE A 260 0.22 16.00 17.40
C ILE A 260 -1.22 16.22 16.89
N TYR A 261 -1.59 15.61 15.76
CA TYR A 261 -2.96 15.70 15.26
C TYR A 261 -3.98 15.13 16.25
N GLU A 262 -3.74 13.93 16.80
CA GLU A 262 -4.62 13.32 17.80
C GLU A 262 -4.84 14.23 19.01
N GLN A 263 -3.78 14.85 19.52
CA GLN A 263 -3.86 15.79 20.64
C GLN A 263 -4.72 17.03 20.32
N HIS A 264 -4.51 17.64 19.14
CA HIS A 264 -5.16 18.91 18.78
C HIS A 264 -6.57 18.75 18.21
N LEU A 265 -6.90 17.60 17.63
CA LEU A 265 -8.20 17.32 17.02
C LEU A 265 -9.13 16.53 17.96
N SER A 266 -8.66 16.16 19.16
CA SER A 266 -9.47 15.45 20.15
C SER A 266 -10.68 16.26 20.57
N GLY A 267 -11.86 15.62 20.64
CA GLY A 267 -13.12 16.25 21.08
C GLY A 267 -13.85 17.04 19.99
N LEU A 268 -13.32 17.13 18.78
CA LEU A 268 -14.04 17.69 17.64
C LEU A 268 -15.06 16.68 17.09
N ASP A 269 -16.06 17.18 16.36
CA ASP A 269 -17.03 16.34 15.60
C ASP A 269 -16.36 15.73 14.37
N LEU A 270 -15.35 14.92 14.64
CA LEU A 270 -14.54 14.17 13.67
C LEU A 270 -14.30 12.77 14.22
N LEU A 271 -14.39 11.77 13.34
CA LEU A 271 -13.89 10.45 13.69
C LEU A 271 -12.43 10.36 13.26
N ILE A 272 -11.55 10.20 14.23
CA ILE A 272 -10.11 10.00 14.03
C ILE A 272 -9.82 8.53 14.25
N PRO A 273 -9.41 7.78 13.23
CA PRO A 273 -9.05 6.38 13.38
C PRO A 273 -7.91 6.22 14.38
N ARG A 274 -8.14 5.55 15.49
CA ARG A 274 -7.11 5.32 16.52
C ARG A 274 -6.21 4.16 16.14
N TYR A 275 -4.91 4.39 16.23
CA TYR A 275 -3.87 3.39 16.00
C TYR A 275 -3.59 2.65 17.31
N LYS A 276 -4.30 1.53 17.60
CA LYS A 276 -4.11 0.75 18.82
C LYS A 276 -3.35 -0.56 18.54
N GLY A 277 -2.24 -0.75 19.24
CA GLY A 277 -1.61 -2.07 19.40
C GLY A 277 -0.74 -2.56 18.24
N SER A 278 -0.64 -1.80 17.16
CA SER A 278 0.26 -2.08 16.04
C SER A 278 1.36 -1.02 15.95
N ASN A 279 2.47 -1.37 15.30
CA ASN A 279 3.47 -0.39 14.93
C ASN A 279 3.11 0.16 13.53
N ASP A 280 1.96 0.86 13.45
CA ASP A 280 1.48 1.52 12.24
C ASP A 280 2.46 2.59 11.78
N VAL A 281 2.59 2.78 10.47
CA VAL A 281 3.60 3.69 9.88
C VAL A 281 3.02 4.97 9.31
N VAL A 282 1.72 5.17 9.47
CA VAL A 282 0.98 6.39 9.09
C VAL A 282 1.37 6.88 7.69
N HIS A 283 1.11 6.06 6.68
CA HIS A 283 1.33 6.45 5.28
C HIS A 283 0.47 7.66 4.91
N LEU A 284 -0.80 7.63 5.30
CA LEU A 284 -1.75 8.72 5.19
C LEU A 284 -2.40 8.96 6.55
N TYR A 285 -2.54 10.23 6.95
CA TYR A 285 -3.33 10.60 8.10
C TYR A 285 -4.74 10.97 7.66
N VAL A 286 -5.68 10.05 7.88
CA VAL A 286 -7.08 10.20 7.46
C VAL A 286 -7.98 10.55 8.63
N ILE A 287 -8.95 11.41 8.39
CA ILE A 287 -10.06 11.75 9.30
C ILE A 287 -11.37 11.52 8.59
N ARG A 288 -12.46 11.40 9.34
CA ARG A 288 -13.81 11.27 8.80
C ARG A 288 -14.68 12.44 9.26
N SER A 289 -15.36 13.08 8.31
CA SER A 289 -16.28 14.18 8.56
C SER A 289 -17.53 14.05 7.71
N HIS A 290 -18.71 14.15 8.30
CA HIS A 290 -19.98 14.22 7.56
C HIS A 290 -20.06 15.43 6.62
N LYS A 291 -19.27 16.48 6.90
CA LYS A 291 -19.17 17.71 6.09
C LYS A 291 -17.81 17.76 5.34
N ARG A 292 -17.30 16.60 4.87
CA ARG A 292 -15.98 16.42 4.28
C ARG A 292 -15.64 17.43 3.19
N ASP A 293 -16.54 17.68 2.25
CA ASP A 293 -16.28 18.58 1.11
C ASP A 293 -16.18 20.03 1.55
N ALA A 294 -17.07 20.50 2.43
CA ALA A 294 -16.98 21.83 3.01
C ALA A 294 -15.71 22.02 3.85
N LEU A 295 -15.30 20.99 4.61
CA LEU A 295 -14.04 21.01 5.36
C LEU A 295 -12.84 21.12 4.41
N LYS A 296 -12.82 20.37 3.31
CA LYS A 296 -11.75 20.43 2.29
C LYS A 296 -11.65 21.82 1.67
N GLU A 297 -12.78 22.46 1.32
CA GLU A 297 -12.81 23.82 0.77
C GLU A 297 -12.27 24.85 1.75
N LYS A 298 -12.66 24.78 3.04
CA LYS A 298 -12.15 25.70 4.08
C LYS A 298 -10.64 25.53 4.30
N LEU A 299 -10.13 24.29 4.29
CA LEU A 299 -8.69 24.04 4.39
C LEU A 299 -7.95 24.63 3.19
N ALA A 300 -8.47 24.45 1.98
CA ALA A 300 -7.89 25.05 0.77
C ALA A 300 -7.85 26.59 0.85
N ALA A 301 -8.93 27.24 1.35
CA ALA A 301 -8.97 28.68 1.58
C ALA A 301 -7.95 29.14 2.64
N ALA A 302 -7.64 28.29 3.63
CA ALA A 302 -6.60 28.53 4.63
C ALA A 302 -5.17 28.19 4.12
N GLY A 303 -5.00 27.85 2.84
CA GLY A 303 -3.72 27.51 2.24
C GLY A 303 -3.18 26.12 2.61
N ILE A 304 -4.06 25.20 2.98
CA ILE A 304 -3.72 23.81 3.35
C ILE A 304 -4.26 22.84 2.29
N GLY A 305 -3.38 22.05 1.72
CA GLY A 305 -3.74 20.96 0.83
C GLY A 305 -4.37 19.80 1.62
N ALA A 306 -5.51 19.32 1.16
CA ALA A 306 -6.15 18.09 1.65
C ALA A 306 -6.66 17.29 0.47
N ASP A 307 -6.68 15.95 0.60
CA ASP A 307 -7.10 15.06 -0.48
C ASP A 307 -8.04 13.96 0.03
N ILE A 308 -8.57 13.15 -0.87
CA ILE A 308 -9.56 12.12 -0.54
C ILE A 308 -9.02 10.74 -0.97
N HIS A 309 -8.72 9.91 0.00
CA HIS A 309 -8.25 8.54 -0.24
C HIS A 309 -9.20 7.55 0.46
N TYR A 310 -10.20 6.95 -0.24
CA TYR A 310 -10.55 7.12 -1.67
C TYR A 310 -12.04 7.42 -1.77
N PRO A 311 -12.51 8.25 -2.73
CA PRO A 311 -13.86 8.80 -2.70
C PRO A 311 -14.96 7.82 -3.13
N ILE A 312 -14.63 6.81 -3.92
CA ILE A 312 -15.58 5.91 -4.57
C ILE A 312 -15.19 4.46 -4.29
N PRO A 313 -16.08 3.63 -3.70
CA PRO A 313 -15.86 2.20 -3.62
C PRO A 313 -15.59 1.56 -4.98
N ASP A 314 -14.68 0.59 -5.04
CA ASP A 314 -14.23 0.00 -6.31
C ASP A 314 -15.39 -0.47 -7.20
N TYR A 315 -16.39 -1.17 -6.61
CA TYR A 315 -17.54 -1.70 -7.35
C TYR A 315 -18.56 -0.63 -7.81
N LEU A 316 -18.38 0.62 -7.39
CA LEU A 316 -19.18 1.77 -7.84
C LEU A 316 -18.44 2.62 -8.87
N GLN A 317 -17.18 2.29 -9.21
CA GLN A 317 -16.44 2.94 -10.29
C GLN A 317 -17.12 2.65 -11.64
N GLU A 318 -17.30 3.67 -12.47
CA GLU A 318 -17.97 3.54 -13.78
C GLU A 318 -17.25 2.56 -14.72
N GLY A 319 -15.93 2.43 -14.60
CA GLY A 319 -15.12 1.51 -15.40
C GLY A 319 -15.24 0.02 -15.00
N PHE A 320 -15.99 -0.30 -13.92
CA PHE A 320 -16.13 -1.68 -13.45
C PHE A 320 -17.60 -2.12 -13.48
N GLU A 321 -17.92 -3.01 -14.41
CA GLU A 321 -19.21 -3.71 -14.41
C GLU A 321 -19.22 -4.78 -13.32
N VAL A 322 -20.04 -4.57 -12.28
CA VAL A 322 -20.24 -5.54 -11.17
C VAL A 322 -21.74 -5.79 -11.03
N THR A 323 -22.15 -7.05 -11.24
CA THR A 323 -23.56 -7.44 -11.15
C THR A 323 -23.69 -8.80 -10.44
N PRO A 324 -24.48 -8.91 -9.36
CA PRO A 324 -25.10 -7.80 -8.64
C PRO A 324 -24.05 -6.96 -7.88
N LYS A 325 -24.33 -5.67 -7.68
CA LYS A 325 -23.49 -4.82 -6.84
C LYS A 325 -23.62 -5.28 -5.37
N PRO A 326 -22.51 -5.47 -4.65
CA PRO A 326 -22.57 -5.78 -3.23
C PRO A 326 -23.09 -4.57 -2.42
N SER A 327 -23.62 -4.83 -1.23
CA SER A 327 -23.95 -3.79 -0.25
C SER A 327 -22.91 -3.82 0.86
N LEU A 328 -22.07 -2.79 0.92
CA LEU A 328 -20.98 -2.65 1.89
C LEU A 328 -21.10 -1.28 2.60
N PRO A 329 -22.03 -1.17 3.57
CA PRO A 329 -22.39 0.14 4.14
C PRO A 329 -21.26 0.84 4.89
N ALA A 330 -20.36 0.10 5.56
CA ALA A 330 -19.20 0.70 6.22
C ALA A 330 -18.21 1.25 5.19
N THR A 331 -17.91 0.49 4.13
CA THR A 331 -17.08 0.92 3.00
C THR A 331 -17.66 2.17 2.33
N GLU A 332 -18.95 2.17 2.00
CA GLU A 332 -19.61 3.28 1.33
C GLU A 332 -19.62 4.55 2.19
N SER A 333 -19.93 4.41 3.48
CA SER A 333 -19.91 5.53 4.42
C SER A 333 -18.50 6.11 4.58
N TRP A 334 -17.48 5.25 4.70
CA TRP A 334 -16.09 5.70 4.78
C TRP A 334 -15.67 6.48 3.52
N CYS A 335 -15.95 5.97 2.34
CA CYS A 335 -15.58 6.64 1.08
C CYS A 335 -16.25 8.01 0.90
N ARG A 336 -17.49 8.17 1.40
CA ARG A 336 -18.19 9.46 1.35
C ARG A 336 -17.58 10.51 2.28
N GLU A 337 -17.00 10.11 3.41
CA GLU A 337 -16.70 11.01 4.54
C GLU A 337 -15.21 11.17 4.82
N THR A 338 -14.34 10.33 4.22
CA THR A 338 -12.89 10.38 4.45
C THR A 338 -12.24 11.63 3.88
N LEU A 339 -11.30 12.21 4.64
CA LEU A 339 -10.42 13.29 4.22
C LEU A 339 -9.00 13.01 4.72
N THR A 340 -8.02 13.26 3.87
CA THR A 340 -6.60 13.07 4.20
C THR A 340 -5.96 14.41 4.48
N LEU A 341 -5.27 14.52 5.61
CA LEU A 341 -4.46 15.69 5.99
C LEU A 341 -2.99 15.46 5.61
N PRO A 342 -2.20 16.55 5.44
CA PRO A 342 -0.77 16.44 5.19
C PRO A 342 -0.05 15.60 6.25
N CYS A 343 0.70 14.60 5.82
CA CYS A 343 1.49 13.77 6.72
C CYS A 343 2.73 13.24 5.99
N PHE A 344 3.83 13.98 6.05
CA PHE A 344 5.12 13.59 5.49
C PHE A 344 6.25 14.00 6.44
N PRO A 345 7.41 13.31 6.44
CA PRO A 345 8.42 13.44 7.49
C PRO A 345 8.99 14.84 7.69
N GLU A 346 9.01 15.66 6.65
CA GLU A 346 9.62 16.99 6.64
C GLU A 346 8.70 18.10 7.18
N LEU A 347 7.44 17.78 7.54
CA LEU A 347 6.59 18.73 8.26
C LEU A 347 7.19 19.06 9.61
N THR A 348 7.32 20.37 9.91
CA THR A 348 7.67 20.85 11.25
C THR A 348 6.48 20.74 12.20
N ASP A 349 6.73 20.68 13.50
CA ASP A 349 5.65 20.68 14.51
C ASP A 349 4.75 21.90 14.39
N ALA A 350 5.34 23.08 14.09
CA ALA A 350 4.58 24.32 13.86
C ALA A 350 3.62 24.21 12.66
N GLU A 351 4.06 23.62 11.55
CA GLU A 351 3.19 23.37 10.39
C GLU A 351 2.07 22.38 10.72
N VAL A 352 2.37 21.32 11.47
CA VAL A 352 1.35 20.33 11.90
C VAL A 352 0.30 20.99 12.81
N ILE A 353 0.73 21.82 13.77
CA ILE A 353 -0.17 22.58 14.66
C ILE A 353 -0.99 23.60 13.86
N GLN A 354 -0.40 24.28 12.87
CA GLN A 354 -1.11 25.18 11.97
C GLN A 354 -2.22 24.44 11.21
N ILE A 355 -1.95 23.26 10.66
CA ILE A 355 -2.94 22.43 9.97
C ILE A 355 -4.05 22.02 10.94
N ALA A 356 -3.70 21.53 12.12
CA ALA A 356 -4.67 21.12 13.13
C ALA A 356 -5.57 22.27 13.58
N THR A 357 -5.01 23.47 13.76
CA THR A 357 -5.75 24.68 14.11
C THR A 357 -6.73 25.07 13.01
N ALA A 358 -6.32 24.99 11.74
CA ALA A 358 -7.22 25.26 10.61
C ALA A 358 -8.37 24.25 10.53
N VAL A 359 -8.09 22.96 10.76
CA VAL A 359 -9.14 21.92 10.86
C VAL A 359 -10.11 22.25 11.98
N LYS A 360 -9.63 22.59 13.18
CA LYS A 360 -10.47 22.96 14.33
C LYS A 360 -11.36 24.14 13.99
N THR A 361 -10.80 25.26 13.50
CA THR A 361 -11.56 26.44 13.09
C THR A 361 -12.62 26.12 12.03
N ALA A 362 -12.28 25.30 11.05
CA ALA A 362 -13.19 24.90 9.98
C ALA A 362 -14.35 24.04 10.48
N VAL A 363 -14.14 23.17 11.47
CA VAL A 363 -15.17 22.31 12.09
C VAL A 363 -16.08 23.14 12.99
N GLU A 364 -15.53 24.02 13.85
CA GLU A 364 -16.27 24.84 14.81
C GLU A 364 -17.11 25.97 14.14
N SER A 365 -16.74 26.36 12.91
CA SER A 365 -17.48 27.37 12.11
C SER A 365 -18.59 26.78 11.23
N ASN A 366 -18.91 25.51 11.38
CA ASN A 366 -19.98 24.78 10.73
C ASN A 366 -21.18 24.58 11.66
#